data_2104a89299847ef033189124dd1ae8e2
#
_entry.id   2104a89299847ef033189124dd1ae8e2
#
_cell.length_a   1.000
_cell.length_b   1.000
_cell.length_c   1.000
_cell.angle_alpha   90.00
_cell.angle_beta   90.00
_cell.angle_gamma   90.00
#
_symmetry.space_group_name_H-M   'P 1'
#
loop_
_entity.id
_entity.type
_entity.pdbx_description
1 polymer ?
#
loop_
_entity_poly.entity_id
_entity_poly.type
_entity_poly.pdbx_seq_one_letter_code
_entity_poly.pdbx_strand_id
1 'polypeptide(L)'
;PNRSDQDGDDWATTRNQPGEHRLFLTDDFGLALKHASSSETRRALADFDELGSVRQLAPVPDDYAERCSELSEEFPQFSNVLFKTIVPELAIGKFGGQGIKFPHLCLQGTPGVGKTYFAKRLSEVFNLPFSRINLEGAQGGFCINGLDRSYSNHAPGEIVRFLTRGGCNNVVNGIIALEEIDKASGDSRYSVENTLIQLLEETTAKEFRDLSIPELKLDITPLNFIFTANILENISAPVLSR
;
A
#
# COMPACT_ATOMS: atom_id res chain seq x y z
N PRO A 1 -10.67 9.83 -42.80
CA PRO A 1 -11.73 9.93 -41.81
C PRO A 1 -11.09 10.11 -40.44
N ASN A 2 -11.29 11.31 -39.92
CA ASN A 2 -10.82 11.77 -38.63
C ASN A 2 -11.45 10.94 -37.52
N ARG A 3 -10.64 10.29 -36.69
CA ARG A 3 -10.98 10.00 -35.28
C ARG A 3 -10.36 11.13 -34.47
N SER A 4 -11.21 11.94 -33.91
CA SER A 4 -10.87 12.99 -32.94
C SER A 4 -10.29 12.37 -31.67
N ASP A 5 -9.00 12.57 -31.44
CA ASP A 5 -8.35 12.44 -30.15
C ASP A 5 -8.88 13.53 -29.21
N GLN A 6 -9.93 13.22 -28.46
CA GLN A 6 -10.42 14.02 -27.34
C GLN A 6 -11.10 13.08 -26.33
N ASP A 7 -10.33 12.28 -25.66
CA ASP A 7 -10.69 11.75 -24.34
C ASP A 7 -9.42 11.73 -23.51
N GLY A 8 -9.06 12.89 -22.96
CA GLY A 8 -8.12 12.96 -21.85
C GLY A 8 -8.74 12.22 -20.67
N ASP A 9 -8.12 11.12 -20.28
CA ASP A 9 -8.52 10.33 -19.10
C ASP A 9 -8.38 11.20 -17.84
N ASP A 10 -9.47 11.86 -17.42
CA ASP A 10 -9.53 12.59 -16.17
C ASP A 10 -9.95 11.62 -15.03
N TRP A 11 -9.25 11.63 -13.89
CA TRP A 11 -9.63 10.90 -12.67
C TRP A 11 -11.12 11.06 -12.30
N ALA A 12 -11.68 12.26 -12.59
CA ALA A 12 -13.05 12.59 -12.24
C ALA A 12 -14.11 11.88 -13.09
N THR A 13 -13.75 11.41 -14.29
CA THR A 13 -14.72 10.92 -15.28
C THR A 13 -14.81 9.38 -15.35
N THR A 14 -13.81 8.66 -14.86
CA THR A 14 -13.78 7.19 -14.98
C THR A 14 -14.17 6.54 -13.65
N ARG A 15 -15.45 6.15 -13.51
CA ARG A 15 -15.89 5.34 -12.36
C ARG A 15 -15.35 3.92 -12.50
N ASN A 16 -14.64 3.45 -11.46
CA ASN A 16 -14.30 2.03 -11.34
C ASN A 16 -15.59 1.18 -11.31
N GLN A 17 -15.58 0.01 -11.94
CA GLN A 17 -16.64 -0.96 -11.73
C GLN A 17 -16.55 -1.53 -10.30
N PRO A 18 -17.65 -2.02 -9.74
CA PRO A 18 -17.60 -2.69 -8.44
C PRO A 18 -16.57 -3.83 -8.45
N GLY A 19 -15.68 -3.85 -7.46
CA GLY A 19 -14.61 -4.84 -7.38
C GLY A 19 -13.36 -4.53 -8.20
N GLU A 20 -13.31 -3.36 -8.87
CA GLU A 20 -12.14 -2.91 -9.64
C GLU A 20 -11.60 -1.58 -9.11
N HIS A 21 -10.30 -1.37 -9.29
CA HIS A 21 -9.62 -0.14 -8.94
C HIS A 21 -8.65 0.29 -10.06
N ARG A 22 -8.73 1.54 -10.49
CA ARG A 22 -7.78 2.11 -11.43
C ARG A 22 -6.54 2.59 -10.68
N LEU A 23 -5.42 1.92 -10.94
CA LEU A 23 -4.16 2.19 -10.25
C LEU A 23 -3.42 3.42 -10.81
N PHE A 24 -3.49 3.66 -12.13
CA PHE A 24 -2.81 4.79 -12.81
C PHE A 24 -3.50 5.17 -14.10
N LEU A 25 -3.17 6.38 -14.61
CA LEU A 25 -3.63 6.87 -15.90
C LEU A 25 -2.66 6.47 -17.02
N THR A 26 -3.21 6.21 -18.21
CA THR A 26 -2.45 5.78 -19.39
C THR A 26 -1.45 6.84 -19.88
N ASP A 27 -1.81 8.12 -19.78
CA ASP A 27 -0.93 9.22 -20.18
C ASP A 27 0.30 9.33 -19.29
N ASP A 28 0.13 9.23 -17.96
CA ASP A 28 1.23 9.21 -16.99
C ASP A 28 2.17 8.03 -17.24
N PHE A 29 1.62 6.87 -17.58
CA PHE A 29 2.39 5.68 -17.92
C PHE A 29 3.22 5.87 -19.19
N GLY A 30 2.65 6.46 -20.24
CA GLY A 30 3.34 6.80 -21.47
C GLY A 30 4.54 7.75 -21.25
N LEU A 31 4.41 8.71 -20.33
CA LEU A 31 5.51 9.60 -19.94
C LEU A 31 6.60 8.85 -19.15
N ALA A 32 6.20 7.98 -18.22
CA ALA A 32 7.13 7.18 -17.43
C ALA A 32 8.00 6.27 -18.31
N LEU A 33 7.41 5.63 -19.33
CA LEU A 33 8.13 4.80 -20.31
C LEU A 33 9.21 5.57 -21.06
N LYS A 34 8.92 6.82 -21.46
CA LYS A 34 9.88 7.67 -22.19
C LYS A 34 11.10 8.05 -21.34
N HIS A 35 10.93 8.16 -20.02
CA HIS A 35 11.96 8.64 -19.11
C HIS A 35 12.64 7.54 -18.28
N ALA A 36 12.25 6.28 -18.46
CA ALA A 36 12.83 5.16 -17.76
C ALA A 36 14.31 4.95 -18.11
N SER A 37 15.21 5.14 -17.15
CA SER A 37 16.65 5.09 -17.36
C SER A 37 17.32 3.85 -16.78
N SER A 38 16.88 3.33 -15.61
CA SER A 38 17.45 2.13 -15.02
C SER A 38 16.77 0.83 -15.52
N SER A 39 17.48 -0.29 -15.40
CA SER A 39 16.94 -1.62 -15.70
C SER A 39 15.78 -1.99 -14.77
N GLU A 40 15.90 -1.62 -13.49
CA GLU A 40 14.88 -1.89 -12.47
C GLU A 40 13.59 -1.11 -12.76
N THR A 41 13.71 0.18 -13.12
CA THR A 41 12.57 1.01 -13.50
C THR A 41 11.87 0.48 -14.75
N ARG A 42 12.64 0.10 -15.80
CA ARG A 42 12.06 -0.49 -17.02
C ARG A 42 11.34 -1.81 -16.75
N ARG A 43 11.89 -2.63 -15.87
CA ARG A 43 11.24 -3.88 -15.47
C ARG A 43 9.92 -3.62 -14.75
N ALA A 44 9.89 -2.69 -13.80
CA ALA A 44 8.66 -2.32 -13.10
C ALA A 44 7.58 -1.80 -14.06
N LEU A 45 7.97 -0.98 -15.05
CA LEU A 45 7.04 -0.49 -16.07
C LEU A 45 6.55 -1.62 -16.99
N ALA A 46 7.39 -2.58 -17.35
CA ALA A 46 6.96 -3.76 -18.11
C ALA A 46 5.95 -4.60 -17.34
N ASP A 47 6.15 -4.79 -16.01
CA ASP A 47 5.19 -5.47 -15.15
C ASP A 47 3.86 -4.69 -15.07
N PHE A 48 3.89 -3.36 -15.01
CA PHE A 48 2.67 -2.53 -15.05
C PHE A 48 1.93 -2.64 -16.38
N ASP A 49 2.65 -2.68 -17.51
CA ASP A 49 2.07 -2.86 -18.83
C ASP A 49 1.36 -4.22 -18.95
N GLU A 50 2.02 -5.28 -18.50
CA GLU A 50 1.46 -6.63 -18.50
C GLU A 50 0.20 -6.75 -17.63
N LEU A 51 0.23 -6.18 -16.43
CA LEU A 51 -0.86 -6.25 -15.47
C LEU A 51 -2.00 -5.25 -15.76
N GLY A 52 -1.76 -4.22 -16.57
CA GLY A 52 -2.71 -3.16 -16.91
C GLY A 52 -2.93 -2.12 -15.80
N SER A 53 -3.65 -1.05 -16.14
CA SER A 53 -3.95 0.06 -15.22
C SER A 53 -5.11 -0.22 -14.25
N VAL A 54 -5.99 -1.15 -14.56
CA VAL A 54 -7.13 -1.53 -13.73
C VAL A 54 -6.82 -2.84 -13.01
N ARG A 55 -7.02 -2.86 -11.70
CA ARG A 55 -6.74 -3.98 -10.82
C ARG A 55 -7.99 -4.48 -10.12
N GLN A 56 -7.97 -5.73 -9.70
CA GLN A 56 -9.05 -6.33 -8.92
C GLN A 56 -8.92 -5.98 -7.43
N LEU A 57 -10.05 -5.82 -6.76
CA LEU A 57 -10.15 -5.76 -5.32
C LEU A 57 -10.56 -7.15 -4.80
N ALA A 58 -9.80 -7.71 -3.87
CA ALA A 58 -10.23 -8.93 -3.17
C ALA A 58 -11.55 -8.65 -2.45
N PRO A 59 -12.61 -9.42 -2.74
CA PRO A 59 -13.90 -9.22 -2.11
C PRO A 59 -13.87 -9.66 -0.64
N VAL A 60 -14.77 -9.11 0.17
CA VAL A 60 -14.97 -9.58 1.54
C VAL A 60 -15.70 -10.90 1.50
N PRO A 61 -15.15 -12.01 2.04
CA PRO A 61 -15.80 -13.31 2.05
C PRO A 61 -17.04 -13.31 2.97
N ASP A 62 -17.98 -14.23 2.73
CA ASP A 62 -19.21 -14.32 3.53
C ASP A 62 -18.93 -14.68 4.99
N ASP A 63 -17.93 -15.52 5.22
CA ASP A 63 -17.47 -16.04 6.51
C ASP A 63 -16.42 -15.15 7.20
N TYR A 64 -16.34 -13.85 6.84
CA TYR A 64 -15.31 -12.94 7.37
C TYR A 64 -15.31 -12.84 8.90
N ALA A 65 -16.47 -12.89 9.53
CA ALA A 65 -16.61 -12.79 10.98
C ALA A 65 -16.07 -14.04 11.69
N GLU A 66 -16.36 -15.24 11.14
CA GLU A 66 -15.86 -16.53 11.62
C GLU A 66 -14.34 -16.58 11.50
N ARG A 67 -13.79 -16.18 10.36
CA ARG A 67 -12.33 -16.08 10.14
C ARG A 67 -11.66 -15.15 11.15
N CYS A 68 -12.28 -14.01 11.47
CA CYS A 68 -11.77 -13.11 12.50
C CYS A 68 -11.88 -13.74 13.90
N SER A 69 -12.90 -14.55 14.17
CA SER A 69 -13.04 -15.26 15.43
C SER A 69 -11.91 -16.30 15.63
N GLU A 70 -11.64 -17.13 14.62
CA GLU A 70 -10.53 -18.09 14.63
C GLU A 70 -9.18 -17.38 14.81
N LEU A 71 -8.96 -16.28 14.11
CA LEU A 71 -7.74 -15.48 14.25
C LEU A 71 -7.62 -14.88 15.67
N SER A 72 -8.73 -14.51 16.30
CA SER A 72 -8.78 -14.01 17.67
C SER A 72 -8.39 -15.07 18.70
N GLU A 73 -8.68 -16.35 18.45
CA GLU A 73 -8.24 -17.46 19.30
C GLU A 73 -6.71 -17.67 19.22
N GLU A 74 -6.15 -17.50 18.01
CA GLU A 74 -4.70 -17.57 17.78
C GLU A 74 -3.98 -16.35 18.40
N PHE A 75 -4.63 -15.16 18.36
CA PHE A 75 -4.06 -13.87 18.84
C PHE A 75 -5.00 -13.15 19.82
N PRO A 76 -5.20 -13.65 21.05
CA PRO A 76 -6.11 -13.01 22.00
C PRO A 76 -5.77 -11.55 22.30
N GLN A 77 -4.47 -11.18 22.27
CA GLN A 77 -3.99 -9.82 22.48
C GLN A 77 -4.45 -8.82 21.41
N PHE A 78 -4.83 -9.28 20.20
CA PHE A 78 -5.32 -8.44 19.10
C PHE A 78 -6.83 -8.55 18.88
N SER A 79 -7.58 -9.26 19.75
CA SER A 79 -9.03 -9.42 19.63
C SER A 79 -9.78 -8.09 19.54
N ASN A 80 -9.34 -7.07 20.29
CA ASN A 80 -9.96 -5.74 20.21
C ASN A 80 -9.79 -5.10 18.81
N VAL A 81 -8.62 -5.26 18.19
CA VAL A 81 -8.38 -4.74 16.83
C VAL A 81 -9.28 -5.45 15.83
N LEU A 82 -9.40 -6.77 15.94
CA LEU A 82 -10.25 -7.57 15.06
C LEU A 82 -11.71 -7.14 15.17
N PHE A 83 -12.30 -7.16 16.37
CA PHE A 83 -13.75 -6.98 16.53
C PHE A 83 -14.19 -5.52 16.60
N LYS A 84 -13.34 -4.58 17.02
CA LYS A 84 -13.73 -3.16 17.10
C LYS A 84 -13.34 -2.36 15.87
N THR A 85 -12.39 -2.86 15.06
CA THR A 85 -11.90 -2.12 13.89
C THR A 85 -12.07 -2.91 12.60
N ILE A 86 -11.50 -4.11 12.49
CA ILE A 86 -11.48 -4.83 11.22
C ILE A 86 -12.86 -5.36 10.84
N VAL A 87 -13.55 -6.07 11.72
CA VAL A 87 -14.87 -6.67 11.42
C VAL A 87 -15.92 -5.64 10.99
N PRO A 88 -16.09 -4.47 11.66
CA PRO A 88 -17.02 -3.45 11.20
C PRO A 88 -16.70 -2.92 9.80
N GLU A 89 -15.43 -2.68 9.51
CA GLU A 89 -15.01 -2.18 8.20
C GLU A 89 -15.19 -3.21 7.08
N LEU A 90 -14.92 -4.48 7.37
CA LEU A 90 -15.22 -5.57 6.43
C LEU A 90 -16.73 -5.66 6.15
N ALA A 91 -17.58 -5.46 7.16
CA ALA A 91 -19.03 -5.41 6.96
C ALA A 91 -19.43 -4.28 6.00
N ILE A 92 -18.87 -3.08 6.21
CA ILE A 92 -19.10 -1.92 5.32
C ILE A 92 -18.61 -2.23 3.91
N GLY A 93 -17.38 -2.74 3.77
CA GLY A 93 -16.79 -3.10 2.47
C GLY A 93 -17.61 -4.15 1.71
N LYS A 94 -18.18 -5.13 2.43
CA LYS A 94 -19.03 -6.16 1.84
C LYS A 94 -20.32 -5.58 1.25
N PHE A 95 -21.02 -4.74 2.00
CA PHE A 95 -22.27 -4.11 1.54
C PHE A 95 -22.02 -3.05 0.47
N GLY A 96 -20.86 -2.34 0.53
CA GLY A 96 -20.47 -1.30 -0.42
C GLY A 96 -19.82 -1.81 -1.70
N GLY A 97 -19.48 -3.10 -1.81
CA GLY A 97 -18.76 -3.66 -2.95
C GLY A 97 -17.32 -3.13 -3.11
N GLN A 98 -16.73 -2.59 -2.03
CA GLN A 98 -15.41 -1.94 -2.04
C GLN A 98 -14.24 -2.92 -1.80
N GLY A 99 -14.53 -4.20 -1.59
CA GLY A 99 -13.53 -5.20 -1.25
C GLY A 99 -13.01 -5.08 0.19
N ILE A 100 -11.94 -5.84 0.48
CA ILE A 100 -11.33 -5.84 1.81
C ILE A 100 -10.54 -4.54 2.00
N LYS A 101 -11.02 -3.68 2.89
CA LYS A 101 -10.36 -2.47 3.34
C LYS A 101 -10.63 -2.26 4.83
N PHE A 102 -9.63 -1.83 5.56
CA PHE A 102 -9.72 -1.41 6.96
C PHE A 102 -8.81 -0.20 7.21
N PRO A 103 -9.04 0.58 8.28
CA PRO A 103 -8.19 1.71 8.62
C PRO A 103 -6.73 1.29 8.80
N HIS A 104 -5.82 2.24 8.66
CA HIS A 104 -4.42 2.00 8.97
C HIS A 104 -4.28 1.62 10.44
N LEU A 105 -3.53 0.56 10.73
CA LEU A 105 -3.37 0.03 12.08
C LEU A 105 -1.95 0.27 12.58
N CYS A 106 -1.80 0.73 13.82
CA CYS A 106 -0.53 0.72 14.52
C CYS A 106 -0.58 -0.27 15.68
N LEU A 107 0.15 -1.37 15.56
CA LEU A 107 0.24 -2.42 16.58
C LEU A 107 1.41 -2.10 17.51
N GLN A 108 1.09 -1.66 18.74
CA GLN A 108 2.06 -1.42 19.79
C GLN A 108 2.26 -2.65 20.67
N GLY A 109 3.49 -2.89 21.11
CA GLY A 109 3.80 -3.93 22.09
C GLY A 109 5.27 -4.27 22.12
N THR A 110 5.68 -5.00 23.16
CA THR A 110 7.06 -5.45 23.31
C THR A 110 7.51 -6.36 22.16
N PRO A 111 8.82 -6.46 21.90
CA PRO A 111 9.34 -7.42 20.93
C PRO A 111 8.85 -8.85 21.25
N GLY A 112 8.53 -9.61 20.21
CA GLY A 112 8.12 -11.02 20.35
C GLY A 112 6.64 -11.26 20.61
N VAL A 113 5.79 -10.24 20.82
CA VAL A 113 4.33 -10.44 21.03
C VAL A 113 3.55 -10.85 19.76
N GLY A 114 4.21 -11.01 18.63
CA GLY A 114 3.60 -11.52 17.41
C GLY A 114 2.98 -10.47 16.49
N LYS A 115 3.31 -9.16 16.60
CA LYS A 115 2.75 -8.09 15.77
C LYS A 115 2.84 -8.36 14.25
N THR A 116 4.05 -8.62 13.78
CA THR A 116 4.30 -8.94 12.35
C THR A 116 3.66 -10.26 11.94
N TYR A 117 3.70 -11.25 12.82
CA TYR A 117 3.08 -12.54 12.55
C TYR A 117 1.57 -12.43 12.46
N PHE A 118 0.92 -11.63 13.31
CA PHE A 118 -0.49 -11.31 13.20
C PHE A 118 -0.84 -10.67 11.84
N ALA A 119 -0.07 -9.66 11.40
CA ALA A 119 -0.30 -9.01 10.10
C ALA A 119 -0.21 -10.02 8.94
N LYS A 120 0.77 -10.91 8.99
CA LYS A 120 0.90 -12.00 8.00
C LYS A 120 -0.26 -12.97 8.06
N ARG A 121 -0.65 -13.44 9.25
CA ARG A 121 -1.78 -14.36 9.42
C ARG A 121 -3.10 -13.74 8.96
N LEU A 122 -3.31 -12.43 9.23
CA LEU A 122 -4.47 -11.71 8.73
C LEU A 122 -4.51 -11.73 7.19
N SER A 123 -3.37 -11.55 6.52
CA SER A 123 -3.31 -11.64 5.05
C SER A 123 -3.63 -13.05 4.54
N GLU A 124 -3.12 -14.08 5.20
CA GLU A 124 -3.36 -15.48 4.83
C GLU A 124 -4.84 -15.87 4.99
N VAL A 125 -5.46 -15.47 6.11
CA VAL A 125 -6.88 -15.74 6.41
C VAL A 125 -7.81 -15.15 5.36
N PHE A 126 -7.46 -13.97 4.84
CA PHE A 126 -8.24 -13.29 3.81
C PHE A 126 -7.70 -13.50 2.38
N ASN A 127 -6.67 -14.33 2.22
CA ASN A 127 -6.02 -14.59 0.93
C ASN A 127 -5.58 -13.29 0.22
N LEU A 128 -5.03 -12.36 1.00
CA LEU A 128 -4.50 -11.09 0.51
C LEU A 128 -3.01 -11.20 0.21
N PRO A 129 -2.52 -10.52 -0.83
CA PRO A 129 -1.09 -10.30 -1.02
C PRO A 129 -0.47 -9.64 0.22
N PHE A 130 0.75 -10.04 0.55
CA PHE A 130 1.46 -9.54 1.73
C PHE A 130 2.90 -9.15 1.40
N SER A 131 3.31 -7.98 1.87
CA SER A 131 4.71 -7.58 1.92
C SER A 131 5.05 -6.97 3.28
N ARG A 132 6.34 -6.92 3.60
CA ARG A 132 6.83 -6.27 4.80
C ARG A 132 8.04 -5.39 4.50
N ILE A 133 8.11 -4.25 5.17
CA ILE A 133 9.20 -3.30 5.08
C ILE A 133 9.73 -3.08 6.49
N ASN A 134 10.98 -3.51 6.75
CA ASN A 134 11.62 -3.22 8.03
C ASN A 134 12.25 -1.82 7.97
N LEU A 135 11.85 -0.96 8.90
CA LEU A 135 12.33 0.42 9.01
C LEU A 135 13.39 0.59 10.11
N GLU A 136 13.81 -0.50 10.78
CA GLU A 136 14.89 -0.44 11.76
C GLU A 136 16.18 0.07 11.13
N GLY A 137 16.67 1.22 11.63
CA GLY A 137 17.87 1.84 11.10
C GLY A 137 17.75 2.46 9.70
N ALA A 138 16.52 2.53 9.14
CA ALA A 138 16.29 3.20 7.87
C ALA A 138 16.65 4.70 8.00
N GLN A 139 17.57 5.17 7.15
CA GLN A 139 18.02 6.56 7.11
C GLN A 139 17.15 7.45 6.21
N GLY A 140 16.11 6.91 5.61
CA GLY A 140 15.17 7.63 4.74
C GLY A 140 14.08 6.73 4.20
N GLY A 141 13.07 7.33 3.58
CA GLY A 141 11.92 6.64 3.00
C GLY A 141 12.20 5.84 1.72
N PHE A 142 13.44 5.77 1.26
CA PHE A 142 13.81 5.16 -0.03
C PHE A 142 13.37 3.71 -0.18
N CYS A 143 13.36 2.94 0.91
CA CYS A 143 12.86 1.57 0.88
C CYS A 143 11.35 1.50 0.58
N ILE A 144 10.61 2.57 0.88
CA ILE A 144 9.16 2.67 0.66
C ILE A 144 8.87 3.23 -0.73
N ASN A 145 9.38 4.44 -1.04
CA ASN A 145 9.03 5.24 -2.21
C ASN A 145 10.14 5.32 -3.28
N GLY A 146 11.16 4.46 -3.20
CA GLY A 146 12.22 4.37 -4.19
C GLY A 146 13.34 5.38 -4.04
N LEU A 147 14.41 5.16 -4.78
CA LEU A 147 15.57 6.04 -4.84
C LEU A 147 15.48 6.97 -6.04
N ASP A 148 15.65 8.27 -5.79
CA ASP A 148 15.55 9.32 -6.80
C ASP A 148 16.46 9.02 -8.02
N ARG A 149 15.95 9.32 -9.22
CA ARG A 149 16.63 9.04 -10.49
C ARG A 149 17.95 9.78 -10.69
N SER A 150 18.25 10.81 -9.88
CA SER A 150 19.55 11.47 -9.89
C SER A 150 20.69 10.57 -9.39
N TYR A 151 20.36 9.50 -8.67
CA TYR A 151 21.33 8.50 -8.25
C TYR A 151 21.54 7.45 -9.34
N SER A 152 22.80 7.07 -9.57
CA SER A 152 23.15 6.08 -10.61
C SER A 152 22.55 4.68 -10.41
N ASN A 153 22.25 4.33 -9.16
CA ASN A 153 21.64 3.07 -8.75
C ASN A 153 20.17 3.21 -8.35
N HIS A 154 19.45 4.20 -8.92
CA HIS A 154 18.05 4.41 -8.61
C HIS A 154 17.19 3.17 -8.96
N ALA A 155 16.25 2.88 -8.09
CA ALA A 155 15.36 1.73 -8.20
C ALA A 155 14.03 2.02 -7.53
N PRO A 156 12.94 1.36 -7.97
CA PRO A 156 11.64 1.47 -7.34
C PRO A 156 11.64 1.01 -5.88
N GLY A 157 10.84 1.68 -5.06
CA GLY A 157 10.57 1.30 -3.68
C GLY A 157 9.65 0.09 -3.56
N GLU A 158 9.45 -0.36 -2.32
CA GLU A 158 8.69 -1.58 -2.04
C GLU A 158 7.21 -1.44 -2.42
N ILE A 159 6.62 -0.24 -2.39
CA ILE A 159 5.24 -0.02 -2.86
C ILE A 159 5.10 -0.41 -4.34
N VAL A 160 5.96 0.12 -5.21
CA VAL A 160 5.96 -0.23 -6.63
C VAL A 160 6.29 -1.71 -6.83
N ARG A 161 7.28 -2.24 -6.11
CA ARG A 161 7.64 -3.66 -6.19
C ARG A 161 6.48 -4.58 -5.79
N PHE A 162 5.73 -4.20 -4.76
CA PHE A 162 4.55 -4.94 -4.34
C PHE A 162 3.46 -4.94 -5.42
N LEU A 163 3.24 -3.80 -6.08
CA LEU A 163 2.22 -3.63 -7.11
C LEU A 163 2.59 -4.26 -8.46
N THR A 164 3.88 -4.56 -8.71
CA THR A 164 4.38 -5.08 -10.00
C THR A 164 4.80 -6.54 -9.95
N ARG A 165 5.49 -6.97 -8.90
CA ARG A 165 5.94 -8.37 -8.80
C ARG A 165 4.77 -9.23 -8.35
N GLY A 166 4.48 -10.29 -9.11
CA GLY A 166 3.47 -11.34 -8.88
C GLY A 166 3.03 -11.74 -7.47
N GLY A 167 3.38 -10.95 -6.45
CA GLY A 167 2.82 -11.08 -5.11
C GLY A 167 1.36 -10.68 -5.02
N CYS A 168 0.90 -9.80 -5.91
CA CYS A 168 -0.48 -9.32 -5.83
C CYS A 168 -1.45 -10.02 -6.81
N ASN A 169 -0.99 -10.91 -7.72
CA ASN A 169 -1.85 -11.65 -8.65
C ASN A 169 -3.01 -10.79 -9.23
N ASN A 170 -2.71 -9.54 -9.62
CA ASN A 170 -3.68 -8.52 -10.04
C ASN A 170 -4.62 -7.98 -8.92
N VAL A 171 -4.43 -8.34 -7.65
CA VAL A 171 -5.21 -7.86 -6.50
C VAL A 171 -4.48 -6.70 -5.83
N VAL A 172 -5.10 -5.49 -5.81
CA VAL A 172 -4.43 -4.27 -5.32
C VAL A 172 -4.58 -4.02 -3.82
N ASN A 173 -5.64 -4.51 -3.17
CA ASN A 173 -5.92 -4.24 -1.75
C ASN A 173 -5.21 -5.19 -0.77
N GLY A 174 -3.94 -5.53 -1.06
CA GLY A 174 -3.12 -6.33 -0.18
C GLY A 174 -2.70 -5.63 1.11
N ILE A 175 -1.93 -6.31 1.94
CA ILE A 175 -1.41 -5.81 3.22
C ILE A 175 0.09 -5.54 3.09
N ILE A 176 0.52 -4.34 3.49
CA ILE A 176 1.92 -3.99 3.66
C ILE A 176 2.18 -3.69 5.13
N ALA A 177 3.02 -4.53 5.76
CA ALA A 177 3.47 -4.31 7.13
C ALA A 177 4.74 -3.47 7.14
N LEU A 178 4.69 -2.30 7.82
CA LEU A 178 5.84 -1.45 8.07
C LEU A 178 6.31 -1.67 9.50
N GLU A 179 7.47 -2.30 9.64
CA GLU A 179 7.97 -2.77 10.93
C GLU A 179 8.89 -1.76 11.58
N GLU A 180 8.75 -1.63 12.92
CA GLU A 180 9.65 -0.85 13.76
C GLU A 180 9.74 0.64 13.37
N ILE A 181 8.57 1.25 13.09
CA ILE A 181 8.51 2.65 12.68
C ILE A 181 9.05 3.61 13.75
N ASP A 182 9.05 3.20 15.02
CA ASP A 182 9.62 3.94 16.15
C ASP A 182 11.16 3.95 16.18
N LYS A 183 11.81 3.12 15.37
CA LYS A 183 13.27 3.05 15.22
C LYS A 183 13.77 3.69 13.92
N ALA A 184 12.87 4.17 13.08
CA ALA A 184 13.23 4.87 11.87
C ALA A 184 13.90 6.20 12.23
N SER A 185 15.09 6.43 11.67
CA SER A 185 15.80 7.70 11.78
C SER A 185 16.06 8.21 10.38
N GLY A 186 16.01 9.51 10.13
CA GLY A 186 16.24 9.98 8.77
C GLY A 186 16.66 11.43 8.67
N ASP A 187 17.37 11.73 7.59
CA ASP A 187 17.69 13.09 7.17
C ASP A 187 16.38 13.81 6.80
N SER A 188 16.32 15.11 7.11
CA SER A 188 15.15 15.97 6.90
C SER A 188 14.60 16.01 5.47
N ARG A 189 15.45 15.74 4.47
CA ARG A 189 15.07 15.80 3.04
C ARG A 189 14.27 14.58 2.57
N TYR A 190 14.58 13.40 3.08
CA TYR A 190 13.96 12.12 2.68
C TYR A 190 13.48 11.37 3.91
N SER A 191 12.84 12.08 4.85
CA SER A 191 12.46 11.49 6.12
C SER A 191 11.44 10.38 5.92
N VAL A 192 11.60 9.30 6.67
CA VAL A 192 10.63 8.21 6.74
C VAL A 192 9.25 8.76 7.13
N GLU A 193 9.21 9.71 8.08
CA GLU A 193 7.98 10.38 8.53
C GLU A 193 7.18 11.00 7.39
N ASN A 194 7.82 11.82 6.54
CA ASN A 194 7.14 12.44 5.40
C ASN A 194 6.59 11.39 4.42
N THR A 195 7.33 10.30 4.23
CA THR A 195 6.88 9.19 3.39
C THR A 195 5.67 8.48 4.03
N LEU A 196 5.69 8.24 5.34
CA LEU A 196 4.55 7.64 6.04
C LEU A 196 3.30 8.53 5.94
N ILE A 197 3.43 9.84 6.12
CA ILE A 197 2.31 10.79 5.97
C ILE A 197 1.70 10.69 4.56
N GLN A 198 2.53 10.58 3.52
CA GLN A 198 2.04 10.42 2.14
C GLN A 198 1.24 9.13 1.94
N LEU A 199 1.56 8.05 2.65
CA LEU A 199 0.80 6.81 2.58
C LEU A 199 -0.53 6.88 3.34
N LEU A 200 -0.57 7.64 4.44
CA LEU A 200 -1.68 7.69 5.39
C LEU A 200 -2.77 8.70 4.98
N GLU A 201 -2.41 9.76 4.27
CA GLU A 201 -3.38 10.74 3.78
C GLU A 201 -4.02 10.30 2.46
N GLU A 202 -5.35 10.22 2.42
CA GLU A 202 -6.09 9.78 1.23
C GLU A 202 -5.75 10.61 -0.02
N THR A 203 -5.61 11.93 0.13
CA THR A 203 -5.29 12.83 -0.99
C THR A 203 -3.93 12.56 -1.61
N THR A 204 -2.91 12.31 -0.78
CA THR A 204 -1.56 12.01 -1.25
C THR A 204 -1.40 10.56 -1.69
N ALA A 205 -2.12 9.63 -1.06
CA ALA A 205 -2.17 8.23 -1.46
C ALA A 205 -2.82 8.02 -2.85
N LYS A 206 -3.77 8.88 -3.24
CA LYS A 206 -4.34 8.90 -4.60
C LYS A 206 -3.35 9.34 -5.68
N GLU A 207 -2.34 10.09 -5.30
CA GLU A 207 -1.32 10.63 -6.22
C GLU A 207 0.09 10.20 -5.79
N PHE A 208 0.22 9.01 -5.22
CA PHE A 208 1.52 8.49 -4.80
C PHE A 208 2.49 8.42 -5.98
N ARG A 209 3.73 8.87 -5.76
CA ARG A 209 4.80 8.83 -6.76
C ARG A 209 6.03 8.18 -6.18
N ASP A 210 6.53 7.18 -6.89
CA ASP A 210 7.85 6.63 -6.62
C ASP A 210 8.93 7.58 -7.14
N LEU A 211 9.97 7.81 -6.36
CA LEU A 211 11.04 8.75 -6.72
C LEU A 211 11.84 8.29 -7.95
N SER A 212 11.84 7.00 -8.24
CA SER A 212 12.47 6.47 -9.45
C SER A 212 11.59 6.59 -10.70
N ILE A 213 10.28 6.78 -10.53
CA ILE A 213 9.27 6.92 -11.61
C ILE A 213 8.34 8.10 -11.30
N PRO A 214 8.84 9.32 -11.17
CA PRO A 214 8.05 10.46 -10.69
C PRO A 214 6.93 10.91 -11.66
N GLU A 215 6.95 10.47 -12.90
CA GLU A 215 5.90 10.75 -13.87
C GLU A 215 4.64 9.94 -13.63
N LEU A 216 4.78 8.72 -13.06
CA LEU A 216 3.67 7.82 -12.84
C LEU A 216 3.01 8.11 -11.49
N LYS A 217 1.77 8.59 -11.54
CA LYS A 217 0.91 8.68 -10.35
C LYS A 217 0.20 7.34 -10.15
N LEU A 218 0.25 6.84 -8.91
CA LEU A 218 -0.40 5.62 -8.50
C LEU A 218 -1.45 5.92 -7.43
N ASP A 219 -2.68 5.45 -7.63
CA ASP A 219 -3.69 5.46 -6.58
C ASP A 219 -3.53 4.21 -5.71
N ILE A 220 -2.86 4.38 -4.57
CA ILE A 220 -2.58 3.31 -3.60
C ILE A 220 -3.58 3.26 -2.45
N THR A 221 -4.68 4.01 -2.52
CA THR A 221 -5.70 4.04 -1.46
C THR A 221 -6.29 2.69 -1.09
N PRO A 222 -6.37 1.67 -1.97
CA PRO A 222 -6.85 0.35 -1.57
C PRO A 222 -5.90 -0.44 -0.68
N LEU A 223 -4.60 -0.10 -0.63
CA LEU A 223 -3.63 -0.82 0.19
C LEU A 223 -3.97 -0.71 1.68
N ASN A 224 -3.81 -1.82 2.39
CA ASN A 224 -3.98 -1.89 3.83
C ASN A 224 -2.59 -1.81 4.50
N PHE A 225 -2.35 -0.75 5.28
CA PHE A 225 -1.09 -0.59 6.00
C PHE A 225 -1.23 -1.00 7.45
N ILE A 226 -0.28 -1.84 7.92
CA ILE A 226 -0.15 -2.24 9.31
C ILE A 226 1.24 -1.84 9.79
N PHE A 227 1.28 -0.90 10.72
CA PHE A 227 2.51 -0.42 11.33
C PHE A 227 2.77 -1.18 12.61
N THR A 228 4.05 -1.46 12.91
CA THR A 228 4.44 -2.01 14.20
C THR A 228 5.42 -1.08 14.89
N ALA A 229 5.23 -0.92 16.20
CA ALA A 229 6.10 -0.13 17.07
C ALA A 229 6.25 -0.79 18.44
N ASN A 230 7.35 -0.51 19.10
CA ASN A 230 7.56 -0.88 20.49
C ASN A 230 7.22 0.31 21.41
N ILE A 231 7.61 1.53 21.01
CA ILE A 231 7.52 2.75 21.80
C ILE A 231 6.83 3.83 20.95
N LEU A 232 5.57 4.17 21.26
CA LEU A 232 4.82 5.18 20.50
C LEU A 232 5.37 6.60 20.65
N GLU A 233 5.99 6.91 21.77
CA GLU A 233 6.59 8.22 22.05
C GLU A 233 7.71 8.59 21.07
N ASN A 234 8.29 7.61 20.39
CA ASN A 234 9.30 7.82 19.35
C ASN A 234 8.69 8.09 17.96
N ILE A 235 7.38 7.99 17.83
CA ILE A 235 6.66 8.29 16.59
C ILE A 235 6.12 9.71 16.66
N SER A 236 6.29 10.48 15.61
CA SER A 236 5.83 11.86 15.59
C SER A 236 4.30 11.97 15.65
N ALA A 237 3.82 13.04 16.28
CA ALA A 237 2.40 13.30 16.41
C ALA A 237 1.66 13.40 15.05
N PRO A 238 2.25 13.98 13.98
CA PRO A 238 1.63 13.96 12.66
C PRO A 238 1.34 12.57 12.11
N VAL A 239 2.21 11.59 12.33
CA VAL A 239 1.99 10.20 11.91
C VAL A 239 0.93 9.51 12.77
N LEU A 240 0.98 9.71 14.10
CA LEU A 240 0.01 9.10 15.03
C LEU A 240 -1.42 9.64 14.90
N SER A 241 -1.58 10.84 14.34
CA SER A 241 -2.90 11.48 14.18
C SER A 241 -3.67 11.04 12.92
N ARG A 242 -3.07 10.20 12.12
CA ARG A 242 -3.64 9.68 10.85
C ARG A 242 -3.83 8.19 10.91
#